data_87d6719c6d6527006083fedee300a3a9
#
_entry.id   87d6719c6d6527006083fedee300a3a9
#
_cell.length_a   1.000
_cell.length_b   1.000
_cell.length_c   1.000
_cell.angle_alpha   90.00
_cell.angle_beta   90.00
_cell.angle_gamma   90.00
#
_symmetry.space_group_name_H-M   'P 1'
#
loop_
_entity.id
_entity.type
_entity.pdbx_description
1 polymer ?
#
loop_
_entity_poly.entity_id
_entity_poly.type
_entity_poly.pdbx_seq_one_letter_code
_entity_poly.pdbx_strand_id
1 'polypeptide(L)'
;MTTIRVKSPATTANMGPGYDCLGMALDVWNTIEVNVLNGGEPVVKIIGEGEGELGTGRDNLVYRSMEFLFSDAGQNMPTVSIKCENSVPLSRGMGSSAAAIAGGLVAANALCSQDYTTNDLLEMAATIEGHPDNVAAAVMGGMQLVISDKTEEGQRLYTVPVSVPTELHTVIFVPDVRISTEAARAVLPEYVSMDDAVHNMSRVGLLVASMATDHPEFLSVATQDRLHQPYRHPLFTAMKVIFKAALDAGALGVFLSGSGSTVLALTKGREMTVAYEMAEAARQASVEGKVSVTKPTARGAHLMEE
;
A
#
# COMPACT_ATOMS: atom_id res chain seq x y z
N MET A 1 -12.35 -10.98 29.06
CA MET A 1 -12.15 -11.22 27.62
C MET A 1 -11.01 -10.31 27.17
N THR A 2 -9.99 -10.86 26.50
CA THR A 2 -8.91 -10.04 25.98
C THR A 2 -9.35 -9.45 24.64
N THR A 3 -9.35 -8.12 24.54
CA THR A 3 -9.66 -7.39 23.30
C THR A 3 -8.42 -6.69 22.83
N ILE A 4 -8.05 -6.89 21.57
CA ILE A 4 -6.93 -6.22 20.89
C ILE A 4 -7.51 -5.35 19.81
N ARG A 5 -7.03 -4.09 19.71
CA ARG A 5 -7.39 -3.17 18.64
C ARG A 5 -6.15 -2.72 17.90
N VAL A 6 -6.18 -2.82 16.58
CA VAL A 6 -5.09 -2.46 15.69
C VAL A 6 -5.59 -1.47 14.65
N LYS A 7 -4.78 -0.44 14.37
CA LYS A 7 -4.89 0.38 13.16
C LYS A 7 -3.84 -0.05 12.15
N SER A 8 -4.23 -0.18 10.88
CA SER A 8 -3.32 -0.48 9.79
C SER A 8 -3.54 0.48 8.62
N PRO A 9 -2.47 1.12 8.10
CA PRO A 9 -2.60 2.19 7.11
C PRO A 9 -2.83 1.63 5.69
N ALA A 10 -3.47 2.45 4.85
CA ALA A 10 -3.35 2.32 3.40
C ALA A 10 -1.90 2.56 2.97
N THR A 11 -1.53 2.02 1.82
CA THR A 11 -0.21 2.23 1.24
C THR A 11 -0.29 2.55 -0.24
N THR A 12 0.67 3.31 -0.73
CA THR A 12 0.98 3.41 -2.15
C THR A 12 2.32 2.78 -2.41
N ALA A 13 2.47 2.10 -3.53
CA ALA A 13 3.71 1.43 -3.90
C ALA A 13 4.14 1.79 -5.32
N ASN A 14 5.34 1.38 -5.70
CA ASN A 14 6.02 1.71 -6.95
C ASN A 14 6.36 3.21 -7.08
N MET A 15 5.49 4.11 -6.70
CA MET A 15 5.68 5.56 -6.68
C MET A 15 6.27 6.12 -7.99
N GLY A 16 5.79 5.59 -9.13
CA GLY A 16 6.39 5.81 -10.45
C GLY A 16 7.52 4.82 -10.74
N PRO A 17 8.79 5.21 -10.67
CA PRO A 17 9.89 4.37 -11.16
C PRO A 17 10.34 3.26 -10.20
N GLY A 18 9.90 3.27 -8.95
CA GLY A 18 10.35 2.35 -7.90
C GLY A 18 9.59 1.03 -7.84
N TYR A 19 9.41 0.40 -9.00
CA TYR A 19 8.70 -0.87 -9.14
C TYR A 19 9.22 -1.95 -8.19
N ASP A 20 8.30 -2.50 -7.38
CA ASP A 20 8.55 -3.54 -6.37
C ASP A 20 9.60 -3.18 -5.29
N CYS A 21 10.03 -1.90 -5.20
CA CYS A 21 11.05 -1.48 -4.22
C CYS A 21 10.71 -0.22 -3.41
N LEU A 22 9.69 0.56 -3.80
CA LEU A 22 9.27 1.73 -3.05
C LEU A 22 7.83 1.61 -2.59
N GLY A 23 7.59 1.86 -1.31
CA GLY A 23 6.26 1.96 -0.72
C GLY A 23 6.16 3.12 0.27
N MET A 24 4.96 3.68 0.43
CA MET A 24 4.70 4.76 1.37
C MET A 24 3.34 4.57 2.04
N ALA A 25 3.32 4.68 3.35
CA ALA A 25 2.09 4.62 4.15
C ALA A 25 1.32 5.96 4.08
N LEU A 26 0.00 5.86 4.02
CA LEU A 26 -0.92 6.98 3.88
C LEU A 26 -1.84 7.08 5.09
N ASP A 27 -2.23 8.29 5.48
CA ASP A 27 -3.12 8.56 6.62
C ASP A 27 -4.60 8.24 6.27
N VAL A 28 -4.81 6.98 5.86
CA VAL A 28 -6.11 6.33 5.64
C VAL A 28 -6.04 4.97 6.32
N TRP A 29 -6.98 4.63 7.19
CA TRP A 29 -6.79 3.55 8.15
C TRP A 29 -7.90 2.52 8.12
N ASN A 30 -7.54 1.24 8.13
CA ASN A 30 -8.41 0.16 8.58
C ASN A 30 -8.25 -0.03 10.09
N THR A 31 -9.34 -0.39 10.76
CA THR A 31 -9.34 -0.77 12.18
C THR A 31 -9.73 -2.24 12.30
N ILE A 32 -8.95 -2.99 13.07
CA ILE A 32 -9.16 -4.42 13.33
C ILE A 32 -9.32 -4.60 14.84
N GLU A 33 -10.47 -5.12 15.28
CA GLU A 33 -10.71 -5.48 16.67
C GLU A 33 -10.78 -7.01 16.76
N VAL A 34 -9.97 -7.59 17.65
CA VAL A 34 -9.88 -9.04 17.89
C VAL A 34 -10.30 -9.33 19.32
N ASN A 35 -11.29 -10.17 19.49
CA ASN A 35 -11.76 -10.64 20.79
C ASN A 35 -11.50 -12.15 20.93
N VAL A 36 -10.79 -12.54 22.00
CA VAL A 36 -10.57 -13.96 22.32
C VAL A 36 -11.85 -14.57 22.88
N LEU A 37 -12.26 -15.70 22.30
CA LEU A 37 -13.47 -16.45 22.68
C LEU A 37 -13.11 -17.69 23.50
N ASN A 38 -14.02 -18.13 24.35
CA ASN A 38 -13.86 -19.35 25.15
C ASN A 38 -14.22 -20.64 24.38
N GLY A 39 -14.29 -20.59 23.05
CA GLY A 39 -14.63 -21.70 22.16
C GLY A 39 -15.60 -21.26 21.05
N GLY A 40 -16.01 -22.21 20.20
CA GLY A 40 -16.83 -21.95 19.02
C GLY A 40 -16.01 -21.86 17.74
N GLU A 41 -16.62 -21.39 16.66
CA GLU A 41 -15.94 -21.15 15.38
C GLU A 41 -15.50 -19.68 15.29
N PRO A 42 -14.38 -19.40 14.60
CA PRO A 42 -13.95 -18.03 14.37
C PRO A 42 -14.96 -17.31 13.45
N VAL A 43 -15.20 -16.05 13.74
CA VAL A 43 -16.11 -15.19 12.97
C VAL A 43 -15.39 -13.90 12.61
N VAL A 44 -15.48 -13.50 11.35
CA VAL A 44 -14.99 -12.22 10.87
C VAL A 44 -16.17 -11.37 10.39
N LYS A 45 -16.36 -10.22 11.01
CA LYS A 45 -17.32 -9.21 10.60
C LYS A 45 -16.60 -8.09 9.85
N ILE A 46 -17.09 -7.74 8.68
CA ILE A 46 -16.53 -6.66 7.84
C ILE A 46 -17.55 -5.53 7.75
N ILE A 47 -17.08 -4.30 7.88
CA ILE A 47 -17.83 -3.07 7.75
C ILE A 47 -17.06 -2.14 6.81
N GLY A 48 -17.74 -1.51 5.86
CA GLY A 48 -17.15 -0.60 4.89
C GLY A 48 -16.61 -1.31 3.64
N GLU A 49 -15.39 -1.03 3.23
CA GLU A 49 -14.83 -1.61 2.01
C GLU A 49 -14.73 -3.15 2.11
N GLY A 50 -15.33 -3.83 1.14
CA GLY A 50 -15.39 -5.30 1.09
C GLY A 50 -16.50 -5.95 1.90
N GLU A 51 -17.45 -5.19 2.46
CA GLU A 51 -18.63 -5.74 3.11
C GLU A 51 -19.45 -6.55 2.10
N GLY A 52 -19.79 -7.80 2.46
CA GLY A 52 -20.49 -8.75 1.59
C GLY A 52 -19.63 -9.36 0.47
N GLU A 53 -18.35 -9.00 0.36
CA GLU A 53 -17.43 -9.49 -0.68
C GLU A 53 -16.28 -10.33 -0.10
N LEU A 54 -15.70 -9.88 1.00
CA LEU A 54 -14.58 -10.57 1.64
C LEU A 54 -15.07 -11.74 2.50
N GLY A 55 -14.22 -12.78 2.62
CA GLY A 55 -14.52 -13.94 3.48
C GLY A 55 -14.76 -13.56 4.93
N THR A 56 -15.72 -14.26 5.57
CA THR A 56 -16.15 -14.01 6.96
C THR A 56 -15.74 -15.13 7.92
N GLY A 57 -14.89 -16.05 7.47
CA GLY A 57 -14.37 -17.19 8.22
C GLY A 57 -12.84 -17.27 8.18
N ARG A 58 -12.32 -18.50 8.18
CA ARG A 58 -10.88 -18.81 8.16
C ARG A 58 -10.20 -18.42 6.86
N ASP A 59 -10.93 -18.19 5.80
CA ASP A 59 -10.46 -17.70 4.49
C ASP A 59 -10.14 -16.20 4.48
N ASN A 60 -10.56 -15.48 5.51
CA ASN A 60 -10.26 -14.05 5.64
C ASN A 60 -8.76 -13.80 5.81
N LEU A 61 -8.22 -12.80 5.11
CA LEU A 61 -6.78 -12.53 5.09
C LEU A 61 -6.22 -12.09 6.45
N VAL A 62 -7.00 -11.33 7.24
CA VAL A 62 -6.61 -10.98 8.62
C VAL A 62 -6.48 -12.23 9.47
N TYR A 63 -7.48 -13.13 9.40
CA TYR A 63 -7.44 -14.41 10.13
C TYR A 63 -6.25 -15.27 9.71
N ARG A 64 -6.03 -15.43 8.41
CA ARG A 64 -4.90 -16.21 7.87
C ARG A 64 -3.54 -15.66 8.28
N SER A 65 -3.40 -14.34 8.34
CA SER A 65 -2.16 -13.70 8.79
C SER A 65 -1.91 -13.96 10.28
N MET A 66 -2.96 -13.93 11.10
CA MET A 66 -2.87 -14.32 12.50
C MET A 66 -2.46 -15.80 12.66
N GLU A 67 -3.15 -16.68 11.92
CA GLU A 67 -2.86 -18.14 11.93
C GLU A 67 -1.43 -18.43 11.48
N PHE A 68 -0.91 -17.71 10.49
CA PHE A 68 0.47 -17.82 10.01
C PHE A 68 1.48 -17.56 11.13
N LEU A 69 1.34 -16.46 11.88
CA LEU A 69 2.24 -16.12 12.99
C LEU A 69 2.17 -17.17 14.11
N PHE A 70 0.97 -17.60 14.50
CA PHE A 70 0.82 -18.64 15.52
C PHE A 70 1.43 -19.98 15.08
N SER A 71 1.34 -20.33 13.80
CA SER A 71 1.98 -21.51 13.22
C SER A 71 3.49 -21.42 13.26
N ASP A 72 4.06 -20.26 12.93
CA ASP A 72 5.50 -20.00 13.01
C ASP A 72 6.01 -20.11 14.46
N ALA A 73 5.25 -19.61 15.41
CA ALA A 73 5.54 -19.72 16.85
C ALA A 73 5.38 -21.15 17.40
N GLY A 74 4.87 -22.10 16.63
CA GLY A 74 4.55 -23.44 17.10
C GLY A 74 3.44 -23.46 18.16
N GLN A 75 2.56 -22.46 18.17
CA GLN A 75 1.48 -22.28 19.14
C GLN A 75 0.11 -22.46 18.48
N ASN A 76 -0.86 -22.91 19.28
CA ASN A 76 -2.25 -22.94 18.83
C ASN A 76 -2.88 -21.55 18.92
N MET A 77 -3.37 -21.05 17.81
CA MET A 77 -4.15 -19.80 17.79
C MET A 77 -5.43 -19.97 18.59
N PRO A 78 -5.74 -19.07 19.53
CA PRO A 78 -7.03 -19.09 20.23
C PRO A 78 -8.20 -18.84 19.26
N THR A 79 -9.39 -19.34 19.62
CA THR A 79 -10.59 -18.97 18.86
C THR A 79 -10.86 -17.48 19.04
N VAL A 80 -11.11 -16.78 17.94
CA VAL A 80 -11.30 -15.32 17.95
C VAL A 80 -12.54 -14.90 17.17
N SER A 81 -13.11 -13.77 17.58
CA SER A 81 -14.01 -12.96 16.79
C SER A 81 -13.27 -11.72 16.33
N ILE A 82 -13.28 -11.47 15.03
CA ILE A 82 -12.58 -10.34 14.40
C ILE A 82 -13.62 -9.38 13.82
N LYS A 83 -13.46 -8.09 14.07
CA LYS A 83 -14.23 -7.03 13.41
C LYS A 83 -13.26 -6.15 12.63
N CYS A 84 -13.46 -6.08 11.31
CA CYS A 84 -12.70 -5.22 10.41
C CYS A 84 -13.57 -4.02 9.99
N GLU A 85 -13.13 -2.81 10.31
CA GLU A 85 -13.69 -1.56 9.79
C GLU A 85 -12.74 -1.04 8.70
N ASN A 86 -13.12 -1.27 7.45
CA ASN A 86 -12.25 -1.02 6.29
C ASN A 86 -12.60 0.31 5.61
N SER A 87 -11.62 1.19 5.51
CA SER A 87 -11.67 2.42 4.72
C SER A 87 -10.74 2.37 3.50
N VAL A 88 -9.89 1.35 3.41
CA VAL A 88 -8.92 1.21 2.31
C VAL A 88 -9.59 0.49 1.14
N PRO A 89 -9.67 1.13 -0.06
CA PRO A 89 -10.32 0.56 -1.24
C PRO A 89 -9.70 -0.75 -1.70
N LEU A 90 -10.56 -1.74 -2.04
CA LEU A 90 -10.13 -3.06 -2.50
C LEU A 90 -9.71 -3.06 -3.99
N SER A 91 -8.62 -3.76 -4.31
CA SER A 91 -8.18 -4.02 -5.71
C SER A 91 -8.03 -2.75 -6.56
N ARG A 92 -7.57 -1.65 -5.95
CA ARG A 92 -7.37 -0.35 -6.60
C ARG A 92 -5.98 0.24 -6.37
N GLY A 93 -5.01 -0.57 -5.90
CA GLY A 93 -3.62 -0.11 -5.70
C GLY A 93 -3.39 0.71 -4.43
N MET A 94 -4.26 0.58 -3.42
CA MET A 94 -4.16 1.28 -2.13
C MET A 94 -3.65 0.38 -0.98
N GLY A 95 -3.09 -0.78 -1.30
CA GLY A 95 -2.48 -1.69 -0.32
C GLY A 95 -3.47 -2.32 0.67
N SER A 96 -4.73 -2.57 0.27
CA SER A 96 -5.73 -3.18 1.17
C SER A 96 -5.32 -4.56 1.69
N SER A 97 -4.68 -5.38 0.86
CA SER A 97 -4.11 -6.68 1.26
C SER A 97 -3.00 -6.48 2.29
N ALA A 98 -2.03 -5.60 2.01
CA ALA A 98 -0.94 -5.29 2.93
C ALA A 98 -1.44 -4.75 4.28
N ALA A 99 -2.49 -3.92 4.27
CA ALA A 99 -3.11 -3.42 5.50
C ALA A 99 -3.77 -4.55 6.32
N ALA A 100 -4.43 -5.50 5.65
CA ALA A 100 -5.04 -6.66 6.32
C ALA A 100 -3.97 -7.59 6.91
N ILE A 101 -2.90 -7.86 6.15
CA ILE A 101 -1.78 -8.70 6.59
C ILE A 101 -1.05 -8.08 7.78
N ALA A 102 -0.63 -6.81 7.64
CA ALA A 102 0.09 -6.11 8.70
C ALA A 102 -0.75 -6.01 9.98
N GLY A 103 -2.03 -5.65 9.84
CA GLY A 103 -2.94 -5.57 10.98
C GLY A 103 -3.19 -6.92 11.66
N GLY A 104 -3.34 -8.00 10.88
CA GLY A 104 -3.48 -9.37 11.39
C GLY A 104 -2.23 -9.84 12.14
N LEU A 105 -1.05 -9.60 11.59
CA LEU A 105 0.24 -9.97 12.24
C LEU A 105 0.46 -9.18 13.54
N VAL A 106 0.19 -7.87 13.56
CA VAL A 106 0.30 -7.05 14.78
C VAL A 106 -0.68 -7.53 15.86
N ALA A 107 -1.93 -7.87 15.48
CA ALA A 107 -2.91 -8.41 16.42
C ALA A 107 -2.48 -9.77 16.97
N ALA A 108 -1.96 -10.65 16.11
CA ALA A 108 -1.45 -11.96 16.51
C ALA A 108 -0.24 -11.84 17.45
N ASN A 109 0.70 -10.96 17.14
CA ASN A 109 1.88 -10.72 17.96
C ASN A 109 1.52 -10.28 19.39
N ALA A 110 0.47 -9.45 19.52
CA ALA A 110 -0.03 -9.03 20.84
C ALA A 110 -0.71 -10.15 21.65
N LEU A 111 -1.13 -11.24 21.00
CA LEU A 111 -1.77 -12.40 21.63
C LEU A 111 -0.82 -13.58 21.80
N CYS A 112 0.25 -13.62 21.02
CA CYS A 112 1.26 -14.68 21.05
C CYS A 112 2.15 -14.53 22.30
N SER A 113 2.63 -15.65 22.84
CA SER A 113 3.59 -15.62 23.96
C SER A 113 5.04 -15.38 23.54
N GLN A 114 5.32 -15.43 22.24
CA GLN A 114 6.61 -15.10 21.65
C GLN A 114 6.57 -13.67 21.09
N ASP A 115 7.54 -12.84 21.47
CA ASP A 115 7.69 -11.50 20.95
C ASP A 115 8.41 -11.51 19.60
N TYR A 116 7.72 -11.12 18.55
CA TYR A 116 8.30 -10.89 17.23
C TYR A 116 8.63 -9.41 17.06
N THR A 117 9.80 -9.15 16.50
CA THR A 117 10.20 -7.78 16.15
C THR A 117 9.44 -7.26 14.93
N THR A 118 9.48 -5.96 14.70
CA THR A 118 8.89 -5.36 13.49
C THR A 118 9.49 -5.95 12.19
N ASN A 119 10.77 -6.30 12.21
CA ASN A 119 11.43 -6.95 11.07
C ASN A 119 10.90 -8.38 10.85
N ASP A 120 10.69 -9.16 11.91
CA ASP A 120 10.10 -10.49 11.79
C ASP A 120 8.69 -10.41 11.20
N LEU A 121 7.87 -9.45 11.66
CA LEU A 121 6.54 -9.21 11.11
C LEU A 121 6.58 -8.79 9.64
N LEU A 122 7.58 -8.01 9.24
CA LEU A 122 7.77 -7.63 7.83
C LEU A 122 8.13 -8.84 6.96
N GLU A 123 9.02 -9.70 7.40
CA GLU A 123 9.41 -10.92 6.66
C GLU A 123 8.21 -11.87 6.50
N MET A 124 7.41 -12.04 7.55
CA MET A 124 6.15 -12.80 7.50
C MET A 124 5.15 -12.16 6.53
N ALA A 125 4.98 -10.82 6.61
CA ALA A 125 4.08 -10.09 5.73
C ALA A 125 4.48 -10.23 4.26
N ALA A 126 5.77 -10.11 3.95
CA ALA A 126 6.29 -10.28 2.60
C ALA A 126 6.13 -11.72 2.07
N THR A 127 6.25 -12.70 2.95
CA THR A 127 6.00 -14.11 2.61
C THR A 127 4.54 -14.35 2.24
N ILE A 128 3.59 -13.74 2.98
CA ILE A 128 2.16 -13.89 2.73
C ILE A 128 1.74 -13.14 1.47
N GLU A 129 2.23 -11.92 1.27
CA GLU A 129 1.85 -11.03 0.15
C GLU A 129 2.54 -11.40 -1.17
N GLY A 130 3.77 -11.90 -1.09
CA GLY A 130 4.60 -12.25 -2.26
C GLY A 130 5.41 -11.09 -2.84
N HIS A 131 5.26 -9.88 -2.36
CA HIS A 131 6.07 -8.69 -2.70
C HIS A 131 6.16 -7.73 -1.52
N PRO A 132 7.33 -7.08 -1.31
CA PRO A 132 7.61 -6.41 -0.04
C PRO A 132 7.21 -4.94 0.03
N ASP A 133 6.98 -4.25 -1.07
CA ASP A 133 6.84 -2.79 -1.16
C ASP A 133 5.65 -2.23 -0.34
N ASN A 134 4.44 -2.76 -0.55
CA ASN A 134 3.27 -2.35 0.21
C ASN A 134 3.35 -2.78 1.68
N VAL A 135 3.78 -4.01 1.94
CA VAL A 135 3.83 -4.53 3.31
C VAL A 135 4.92 -3.85 4.14
N ALA A 136 6.05 -3.44 3.55
CA ALA A 136 7.06 -2.67 4.26
C ALA A 136 6.49 -1.33 4.77
N ALA A 137 5.77 -0.62 3.91
CA ALA A 137 5.10 0.61 4.31
C ALA A 137 3.95 0.36 5.31
N ALA A 138 3.17 -0.72 5.14
CA ALA A 138 2.08 -1.06 6.05
C ALA A 138 2.57 -1.43 7.45
N VAL A 139 3.66 -2.18 7.57
CA VAL A 139 4.23 -2.63 8.85
C VAL A 139 5.05 -1.53 9.52
N MET A 140 5.95 -0.89 8.78
CA MET A 140 6.92 0.06 9.34
C MET A 140 6.43 1.50 9.36
N GLY A 141 5.48 1.85 8.47
CA GLY A 141 5.08 3.25 8.24
C GLY A 141 6.07 4.03 7.39
N GLY A 142 5.77 5.29 7.13
CA GLY A 142 6.61 6.19 6.35
C GLY A 142 6.78 5.76 4.89
N MET A 143 7.79 6.30 4.25
CA MET A 143 8.26 5.85 2.94
C MET A 143 9.41 4.86 3.15
N GLN A 144 9.33 3.70 2.53
CA GLN A 144 10.31 2.63 2.63
C GLN A 144 10.93 2.33 1.27
N LEU A 145 12.26 2.30 1.22
CA LEU A 145 13.00 1.61 0.17
C LEU A 145 13.25 0.18 0.67
N VAL A 146 12.70 -0.79 -0.03
CA VAL A 146 12.82 -2.20 0.34
C VAL A 146 13.50 -2.97 -0.79
N ILE A 147 14.45 -3.82 -0.41
CA ILE A 147 15.22 -4.66 -1.32
C ILE A 147 14.99 -6.10 -0.90
N SER A 148 14.60 -6.92 -1.85
CA SER A 148 14.50 -8.37 -1.67
C SER A 148 15.68 -9.04 -2.33
N ASP A 149 16.56 -9.63 -1.53
CA ASP A 149 17.72 -10.35 -2.00
C ASP A 149 17.49 -11.85 -1.82
N LYS A 150 17.74 -12.62 -2.88
CA LYS A 150 17.67 -14.09 -2.85
C LYS A 150 19.03 -14.64 -2.51
N THR A 151 19.14 -15.24 -1.34
CA THR A 151 20.35 -15.91 -0.87
C THR A 151 20.19 -17.43 -0.91
N GLU A 152 21.26 -18.18 -0.70
CA GLU A 152 21.20 -19.64 -0.58
C GLU A 152 20.39 -20.09 0.65
N GLU A 153 20.29 -19.23 1.68
CA GLU A 153 19.55 -19.47 2.92
C GLU A 153 18.06 -19.08 2.81
N GLY A 154 17.65 -18.43 1.70
CA GLY A 154 16.30 -17.97 1.47
C GLY A 154 16.24 -16.52 0.96
N GLN A 155 15.08 -15.89 1.13
CA GLN A 155 14.87 -14.48 0.79
C GLN A 155 15.20 -13.60 2.00
N ARG A 156 16.07 -12.60 1.82
CA ARG A 156 16.39 -11.59 2.82
C ARG A 156 15.86 -10.24 2.40
N LEU A 157 15.24 -9.53 3.34
CA LEU A 157 14.74 -8.17 3.11
C LEU A 157 15.65 -7.14 3.77
N TYR A 158 15.96 -6.08 3.01
CA TYR A 158 16.62 -4.89 3.52
C TYR A 158 15.68 -3.72 3.36
N THR A 159 15.42 -2.98 4.42
CA THR A 159 14.57 -1.80 4.41
C THR A 159 15.34 -0.57 4.87
N VAL A 160 15.13 0.52 4.16
CA VAL A 160 15.70 1.83 4.50
C VAL A 160 14.56 2.84 4.52
N PRO A 161 14.28 3.47 5.68
CA PRO A 161 13.30 4.53 5.74
C PRO A 161 13.79 5.77 4.97
N VAL A 162 12.94 6.31 4.13
CA VAL A 162 13.20 7.53 3.38
C VAL A 162 12.41 8.66 4.03
N SER A 163 13.09 9.73 4.44
CA SER A 163 12.42 10.92 4.98
C SER A 163 11.48 11.51 3.93
N VAL A 164 10.31 11.96 4.37
CA VAL A 164 9.32 12.60 3.51
C VAL A 164 9.14 14.05 4.00
N PRO A 165 9.09 15.04 3.09
CA PRO A 165 8.82 16.43 3.46
C PRO A 165 7.54 16.57 4.29
N THR A 166 7.59 17.31 5.40
CA THR A 166 6.47 17.40 6.37
C THR A 166 5.21 18.06 5.81
N GLU A 167 5.38 18.94 4.81
CA GLU A 167 4.28 19.65 4.15
C GLU A 167 3.78 18.95 2.88
N LEU A 168 4.28 17.73 2.61
CA LEU A 168 3.86 16.96 1.47
C LEU A 168 2.47 16.34 1.74
N HIS A 169 1.53 16.65 0.86
CA HIS A 169 0.21 16.03 0.84
C HIS A 169 0.05 15.14 -0.39
N THR A 170 -0.95 14.30 -0.35
CA THR A 170 -1.31 13.42 -1.47
C THR A 170 -2.77 13.67 -1.86
N VAL A 171 -3.00 13.85 -3.14
CA VAL A 171 -4.33 13.80 -3.74
C VAL A 171 -4.49 12.44 -4.38
N ILE A 172 -5.53 11.72 -3.98
CA ILE A 172 -5.82 10.36 -4.41
C ILE A 172 -7.11 10.38 -5.22
N PHE A 173 -7.06 9.94 -6.47
CA PHE A 173 -8.24 9.62 -7.26
C PHE A 173 -8.38 8.10 -7.34
N VAL A 174 -9.45 7.57 -6.77
CA VAL A 174 -9.80 6.15 -6.76
C VAL A 174 -10.91 5.92 -7.76
N PRO A 175 -10.62 5.40 -8.98
CA PRO A 175 -11.64 5.10 -9.96
C PRO A 175 -12.48 3.88 -9.57
N ASP A 176 -13.71 3.80 -10.10
CA ASP A 176 -14.57 2.62 -9.92
C ASP A 176 -14.13 1.43 -10.79
N VAL A 177 -12.94 1.50 -11.35
CA VAL A 177 -12.29 0.44 -12.13
C VAL A 177 -11.37 -0.38 -11.22
N ARG A 178 -11.61 -1.69 -11.14
CA ARG A 178 -10.76 -2.62 -10.39
C ARG A 178 -9.75 -3.28 -11.34
N ILE A 179 -8.49 -3.33 -10.91
CA ILE A 179 -7.41 -4.03 -11.61
C ILE A 179 -6.77 -4.99 -10.60
N SER A 180 -6.79 -6.28 -10.89
CA SER A 180 -6.08 -7.24 -10.05
C SER A 180 -4.56 -7.09 -10.24
N THR A 181 -3.80 -7.37 -9.17
CA THR A 181 -2.33 -7.36 -9.23
C THR A 181 -1.81 -8.35 -10.28
N GLU A 182 -2.46 -9.50 -10.42
CA GLU A 182 -2.15 -10.50 -11.43
C GLU A 182 -2.30 -9.94 -12.85
N ALA A 183 -3.45 -9.33 -13.18
CA ALA A 183 -3.67 -8.70 -14.49
C ALA A 183 -2.67 -7.57 -14.77
N ALA A 184 -2.36 -6.74 -13.74
CA ALA A 184 -1.38 -5.67 -13.86
C ALA A 184 0.06 -6.16 -14.02
N ARG A 185 0.41 -7.35 -13.56
CA ARG A 185 1.70 -8.00 -13.80
C ARG A 185 1.75 -8.70 -15.15
N ALA A 186 0.66 -9.30 -15.59
CA ALA A 186 0.60 -10.05 -16.85
C ALA A 186 0.84 -9.21 -18.11
N VAL A 187 0.65 -7.89 -18.04
CA VAL A 187 0.90 -6.97 -19.17
C VAL A 187 2.35 -6.46 -19.24
N LEU A 188 3.19 -6.79 -18.26
CA LEU A 188 4.58 -6.33 -18.23
C LEU A 188 5.44 -7.15 -19.17
N PRO A 189 6.43 -6.53 -19.85
CA PRO A 189 7.36 -7.24 -20.71
C PRO A 189 8.35 -8.09 -19.88
N GLU A 190 8.78 -9.20 -20.44
CA GLU A 190 9.83 -10.04 -19.84
C GLU A 190 11.21 -9.36 -19.88
N TYR A 191 11.46 -8.51 -20.87
CA TYR A 191 12.72 -7.79 -21.08
C TYR A 191 12.46 -6.31 -21.30
N VAL A 192 13.39 -5.48 -20.84
CA VAL A 192 13.36 -4.02 -21.05
C VAL A 192 14.63 -3.56 -21.75
N SER A 193 14.56 -2.43 -22.44
CA SER A 193 15.73 -1.84 -23.08
C SER A 193 16.71 -1.30 -22.02
N MET A 194 18.01 -1.25 -22.34
CA MET A 194 19.00 -0.60 -21.47
C MET A 194 18.66 0.88 -21.25
N ASP A 195 18.12 1.57 -22.25
CA ASP A 195 17.72 2.98 -22.12
C ASP A 195 16.57 3.15 -21.11
N ASP A 196 15.60 2.26 -21.11
CA ASP A 196 14.50 2.30 -20.13
C ASP A 196 14.97 1.91 -18.72
N ALA A 197 15.88 0.94 -18.62
CA ALA A 197 16.51 0.60 -17.33
C ALA A 197 17.28 1.78 -16.74
N VAL A 198 18.14 2.45 -17.52
CA VAL A 198 18.89 3.64 -17.09
C VAL A 198 17.94 4.79 -16.75
N HIS A 199 16.87 4.99 -17.56
CA HIS A 199 15.85 5.97 -17.26
C HIS A 199 15.27 5.73 -15.85
N ASN A 200 14.77 4.52 -15.55
CA ASN A 200 14.16 4.23 -14.26
C ASN A 200 15.16 4.28 -13.09
N MET A 201 16.36 3.73 -13.24
CA MET A 201 17.40 3.82 -12.20
C MET A 201 17.68 5.28 -11.81
N SER A 202 17.81 6.17 -12.80
CA SER A 202 18.03 7.59 -12.55
C SER A 202 16.85 8.27 -11.84
N ARG A 203 15.59 7.87 -12.16
CA ARG A 203 14.38 8.43 -11.53
C ARG A 203 14.18 7.91 -10.11
N VAL A 204 14.45 6.63 -9.85
CA VAL A 204 14.45 6.10 -8.47
C VAL A 204 15.44 6.85 -7.60
N GLY A 205 16.70 7.01 -8.09
CA GLY A 205 17.73 7.77 -7.37
C GLY A 205 17.30 9.21 -7.10
N LEU A 206 16.73 9.89 -8.12
CA LEU A 206 16.23 11.25 -7.96
C LEU A 206 15.05 11.33 -7.00
N LEU A 207 14.11 10.38 -7.04
CA LEU A 207 12.94 10.34 -6.14
C LEU A 207 13.36 10.20 -4.69
N VAL A 208 14.21 9.22 -4.39
CA VAL A 208 14.72 8.99 -3.02
C VAL A 208 15.52 10.21 -2.55
N ALA A 209 16.40 10.76 -3.37
CA ALA A 209 17.18 11.96 -3.02
C ALA A 209 16.27 13.17 -2.78
N SER A 210 15.32 13.45 -3.68
CA SER A 210 14.41 14.59 -3.56
C SER A 210 13.55 14.53 -2.30
N MET A 211 13.03 13.34 -1.96
CA MET A 211 12.29 13.13 -0.73
C MET A 211 13.19 13.34 0.50
N ALA A 212 14.34 12.69 0.55
CA ALA A 212 15.23 12.71 1.71
C ALA A 212 15.88 14.07 2.00
N THR A 213 16.05 14.93 0.98
CA THR A 213 16.73 16.23 1.09
C THR A 213 15.79 17.43 0.92
N ASP A 214 14.47 17.20 0.94
CA ASP A 214 13.41 18.22 0.79
C ASP A 214 13.58 19.10 -0.47
N HIS A 215 13.73 18.42 -1.63
CA HIS A 215 13.76 19.03 -2.96
C HIS A 215 12.54 18.61 -3.80
N PRO A 216 11.32 19.03 -3.41
CA PRO A 216 10.08 18.59 -4.08
C PRO A 216 9.94 19.08 -5.53
N GLU A 217 10.70 20.08 -5.94
CA GLU A 217 10.73 20.61 -7.32
C GLU A 217 11.17 19.58 -8.37
N PHE A 218 11.88 18.52 -7.96
CA PHE A 218 12.30 17.46 -8.88
C PHE A 218 11.28 16.32 -9.02
N LEU A 219 10.23 16.29 -8.20
CA LEU A 219 9.29 15.16 -8.14
C LEU A 219 8.55 14.93 -9.47
N SER A 220 8.30 15.97 -10.29
CA SER A 220 7.66 15.83 -11.60
C SER A 220 8.51 15.01 -12.59
N VAL A 221 9.82 15.08 -12.46
CA VAL A 221 10.76 14.26 -13.23
C VAL A 221 10.99 12.93 -12.54
N ALA A 222 11.12 12.95 -11.22
CA ALA A 222 11.44 11.77 -10.41
C ALA A 222 10.36 10.69 -10.41
N THR A 223 9.09 11.07 -10.60
CA THR A 223 7.96 10.11 -10.66
C THR A 223 7.69 9.52 -12.05
N GLN A 224 8.50 9.89 -13.06
CA GLN A 224 8.40 9.31 -14.40
C GLN A 224 8.87 7.85 -14.40
N ASP A 225 8.16 7.02 -15.18
CA ASP A 225 8.42 5.59 -15.27
C ASP A 225 8.29 5.09 -16.71
N ARG A 226 9.14 4.12 -17.06
CA ARG A 226 9.11 3.40 -18.34
C ARG A 226 9.00 1.89 -18.20
N LEU A 227 8.98 1.36 -16.95
CA LEU A 227 9.03 -0.09 -16.73
C LEU A 227 7.66 -0.72 -16.50
N HIS A 228 6.68 0.01 -15.96
CA HIS A 228 5.38 -0.59 -15.67
C HIS A 228 4.17 0.25 -16.07
N GLN A 229 4.15 1.56 -15.81
CA GLN A 229 2.99 2.41 -16.09
C GLN A 229 2.61 2.47 -17.58
N PRO A 230 3.56 2.56 -18.52
CA PRO A 230 3.22 2.53 -19.95
C PRO A 230 2.51 1.25 -20.38
N TYR A 231 2.91 0.10 -19.83
CA TYR A 231 2.32 -1.21 -20.14
C TYR A 231 0.97 -1.42 -19.45
N ARG A 232 0.73 -0.79 -18.30
CA ARG A 232 -0.56 -0.80 -17.59
C ARG A 232 -1.59 0.17 -18.16
N HIS A 233 -1.17 1.12 -18.99
CA HIS A 233 -2.08 2.10 -19.61
C HIS A 233 -3.27 1.46 -20.35
N PRO A 234 -3.16 0.34 -21.09
CA PRO A 234 -4.31 -0.29 -21.70
C PRO A 234 -5.37 -0.80 -20.74
N LEU A 235 -5.00 -1.09 -19.47
CA LEU A 235 -5.92 -1.51 -18.41
C LEU A 235 -6.68 -0.33 -17.79
N PHE A 236 -6.12 0.89 -17.89
CA PHE A 236 -6.71 2.13 -17.39
C PHE A 236 -6.37 3.30 -18.31
N THR A 237 -7.12 3.44 -19.40
CA THR A 237 -6.82 4.39 -20.49
C THR A 237 -6.92 5.85 -20.08
N ALA A 238 -7.74 6.19 -19.07
CA ALA A 238 -7.85 7.55 -18.53
C ALA A 238 -6.60 8.01 -17.74
N MET A 239 -5.70 7.10 -17.39
CA MET A 239 -4.51 7.39 -16.58
C MET A 239 -3.72 8.61 -17.08
N LYS A 240 -3.43 8.67 -18.38
CA LYS A 240 -2.60 9.75 -18.96
C LYS A 240 -3.26 11.12 -18.90
N VAL A 241 -4.58 11.19 -19.11
CA VAL A 241 -5.30 12.48 -19.06
C VAL A 241 -5.41 12.98 -17.62
N ILE A 242 -5.60 12.08 -16.66
CA ILE A 242 -5.61 12.40 -15.23
C ILE A 242 -4.21 12.85 -14.77
N PHE A 243 -3.14 12.16 -15.20
CA PHE A 243 -1.76 12.57 -14.91
C PHE A 243 -1.48 13.98 -15.42
N LYS A 244 -1.85 14.25 -16.68
CA LYS A 244 -1.64 15.58 -17.28
C LYS A 244 -2.40 16.65 -16.52
N ALA A 245 -3.67 16.41 -16.19
CA ALA A 245 -4.49 17.37 -15.44
C ALA A 245 -3.90 17.67 -14.06
N ALA A 246 -3.42 16.64 -13.34
CA ALA A 246 -2.78 16.83 -12.05
C ALA A 246 -1.52 17.71 -12.15
N LEU A 247 -0.65 17.44 -13.12
CA LEU A 247 0.59 18.21 -13.32
C LEU A 247 0.29 19.66 -13.75
N ASP A 248 -0.64 19.87 -14.69
CA ASP A 248 -1.07 21.19 -15.14
C ASP A 248 -1.69 22.01 -13.99
N ALA A 249 -2.36 21.34 -13.05
CA ALA A 249 -2.92 21.96 -11.83
C ALA A 249 -1.86 22.31 -10.78
N GLY A 250 -0.62 21.86 -10.96
CA GLY A 250 0.52 22.16 -10.11
C GLY A 250 0.86 21.04 -9.10
N ALA A 251 0.49 19.78 -9.40
CA ALA A 251 1.05 18.65 -8.69
C ALA A 251 2.57 18.58 -8.88
N LEU A 252 3.28 18.26 -7.82
CA LEU A 252 4.73 18.12 -7.81
C LEU A 252 5.20 16.84 -8.50
N GLY A 253 4.38 15.79 -8.44
CA GLY A 253 4.59 14.51 -9.11
C GLY A 253 3.30 13.73 -9.15
N VAL A 254 3.17 12.79 -10.09
CA VAL A 254 1.97 11.98 -10.26
C VAL A 254 2.37 10.57 -10.73
N PHE A 255 1.68 9.58 -10.23
CA PHE A 255 1.93 8.18 -10.59
C PHE A 255 0.71 7.29 -10.33
N LEU A 256 0.75 6.11 -10.92
CA LEU A 256 -0.19 5.02 -10.64
C LEU A 256 0.18 4.37 -9.30
N SER A 257 -0.74 4.36 -8.35
CA SER A 257 -0.52 3.75 -7.04
C SER A 257 -0.53 2.22 -7.14
N GLY A 258 0.56 1.58 -6.75
CA GLY A 258 0.72 0.13 -6.80
C GLY A 258 0.44 -0.46 -8.19
N SER A 259 -0.48 -1.42 -8.26
CA SER A 259 -0.95 -2.00 -9.52
C SER A 259 -1.97 -1.12 -10.27
N GLY A 260 -2.47 -0.09 -9.63
CA GLY A 260 -3.60 0.75 -10.08
C GLY A 260 -4.93 0.13 -9.66
N SER A 261 -6.02 0.72 -10.03
CA SER A 261 -6.27 1.87 -10.92
C SER A 261 -6.10 3.26 -10.29
N THR A 262 -5.88 3.36 -8.99
CA THR A 262 -5.73 4.62 -8.27
C THR A 262 -4.58 5.46 -8.84
N VAL A 263 -4.86 6.74 -9.06
CA VAL A 263 -3.86 7.76 -9.38
C VAL A 263 -3.58 8.58 -8.14
N LEU A 264 -2.30 8.73 -7.81
CA LEU A 264 -1.84 9.54 -6.71
C LEU A 264 -0.99 10.70 -7.20
N ALA A 265 -1.32 11.91 -6.75
CA ALA A 265 -0.55 13.11 -7.00
C ALA A 265 0.07 13.64 -5.71
N LEU A 266 1.33 14.00 -5.75
CA LEU A 266 2.07 14.65 -4.66
C LEU A 266 1.87 16.16 -4.76
N THR A 267 1.54 16.84 -3.66
CA THR A 267 1.20 18.26 -3.66
C THR A 267 1.77 18.99 -2.44
N LYS A 268 1.91 20.31 -2.58
CA LYS A 268 2.21 21.22 -1.48
C LYS A 268 1.46 22.55 -1.72
N GLY A 269 0.34 22.72 -1.01
CA GLY A 269 -0.47 23.96 -1.05
C GLY A 269 -1.40 24.11 -2.26
N ARG A 270 -1.59 23.05 -3.09
CA ARG A 270 -2.52 23.05 -4.24
C ARG A 270 -3.49 21.87 -4.26
N GLU A 271 -3.69 21.24 -3.12
CA GLU A 271 -4.42 19.98 -2.97
C GLU A 271 -5.81 20.05 -3.60
N MET A 272 -6.58 21.09 -3.29
CA MET A 272 -7.96 21.23 -3.77
C MET A 272 -8.04 21.49 -5.28
N THR A 273 -7.11 22.26 -5.85
CA THR A 273 -7.05 22.51 -7.29
C THR A 273 -6.70 21.22 -8.04
N VAL A 274 -5.67 20.50 -7.56
CA VAL A 274 -5.26 19.22 -8.14
C VAL A 274 -6.38 18.19 -8.03
N ALA A 275 -7.06 18.12 -6.88
CA ALA A 275 -8.19 17.23 -6.66
C ALA A 275 -9.33 17.48 -7.64
N TYR A 276 -9.70 18.73 -7.83
CA TYR A 276 -10.74 19.13 -8.76
C TYR A 276 -10.38 18.77 -10.21
N GLU A 277 -9.18 19.12 -10.66
CA GLU A 277 -8.75 18.88 -12.05
C GLU A 277 -8.58 17.38 -12.35
N MET A 278 -8.10 16.57 -11.39
CA MET A 278 -8.06 15.12 -11.54
C MET A 278 -9.46 14.52 -11.68
N ALA A 279 -10.42 14.95 -10.85
CA ALA A 279 -11.79 14.47 -10.91
C ALA A 279 -12.48 14.89 -12.22
N GLU A 280 -12.27 16.14 -12.66
CA GLU A 280 -12.85 16.66 -13.91
C GLU A 280 -12.27 15.94 -15.14
N ALA A 281 -10.95 15.73 -15.19
CA ALA A 281 -10.31 14.97 -16.26
C ALA A 281 -10.83 13.52 -16.34
N ALA A 282 -11.03 12.87 -15.19
CA ALA A 282 -11.62 11.53 -15.11
C ALA A 282 -13.06 11.52 -15.65
N ARG A 283 -13.89 12.50 -15.23
CA ARG A 283 -15.27 12.66 -15.67
C ARG A 283 -15.34 12.88 -17.20
N GLN A 284 -14.46 13.71 -17.77
CA GLN A 284 -14.37 13.94 -19.22
C GLN A 284 -13.94 12.67 -19.99
N ALA A 285 -13.15 11.81 -19.33
CA ALA A 285 -12.79 10.50 -19.86
C ALA A 285 -13.83 9.40 -19.57
N SER A 286 -15.02 9.77 -19.05
CA SER A 286 -16.11 8.85 -18.69
C SER A 286 -15.69 7.81 -17.62
N VAL A 287 -14.87 8.22 -16.67
CA VAL A 287 -14.46 7.41 -15.54
C VAL A 287 -15.02 8.01 -14.26
N GLU A 288 -15.89 7.24 -13.60
CA GLU A 288 -16.38 7.56 -12.26
C GLU A 288 -15.34 7.16 -11.20
N GLY A 289 -15.36 7.87 -10.07
CA GLY A 289 -14.46 7.59 -8.95
C GLY A 289 -14.57 8.63 -7.84
N LYS A 290 -13.78 8.41 -6.80
CA LYS A 290 -13.73 9.29 -5.62
C LYS A 290 -12.37 9.97 -5.54
N VAL A 291 -12.37 11.26 -5.26
CA VAL A 291 -11.15 12.01 -4.96
C VAL A 291 -11.09 12.31 -3.47
N SER A 292 -9.91 12.20 -2.90
CA SER A 292 -9.65 12.56 -1.51
C SER A 292 -8.25 13.17 -1.36
N VAL A 293 -8.08 13.96 -0.31
CA VAL A 293 -6.80 14.53 0.10
C VAL A 293 -6.38 13.88 1.39
N THR A 294 -5.14 13.41 1.45
CA THR A 294 -4.53 12.86 2.65
C THR A 294 -3.04 13.24 2.70
N LYS A 295 -2.28 12.60 3.56
CA LYS A 295 -0.84 12.82 3.70
C LYS A 295 -0.13 11.50 3.99
N PRO A 296 1.19 11.44 3.79
CA PRO A 296 2.00 10.34 4.30
C PRO A 296 1.89 10.24 5.83
N THR A 297 1.94 9.02 6.35
CA THR A 297 1.99 8.78 7.82
C THR A 297 3.27 8.05 8.18
N ALA A 298 3.94 8.49 9.23
CA ALA A 298 5.12 7.82 9.76
C ALA A 298 4.80 6.52 10.53
N ARG A 299 3.52 6.29 10.85
CA ARG A 299 3.10 5.12 11.63
C ARG A 299 2.65 3.99 10.70
N GLY A 300 3.21 2.80 10.91
CA GLY A 300 2.71 1.54 10.35
C GLY A 300 1.54 0.97 11.16
N ALA A 301 1.26 -0.32 10.93
CA ALA A 301 0.27 -1.03 11.73
C ALA A 301 0.69 -1.06 13.20
N HIS A 302 -0.26 -0.73 14.09
CA HIS A 302 0.05 -0.58 15.52
C HIS A 302 -1.17 -0.85 16.39
N LEU A 303 -0.90 -1.26 17.62
CA LEU A 303 -1.91 -1.36 18.67
C LEU A 303 -2.48 0.03 18.99
N MET A 304 -3.78 0.11 19.15
CA MET A 304 -4.42 1.33 19.66
C MET A 304 -4.23 1.41 21.17
N GLU A 305 -3.81 2.57 21.65
CA GLU A 305 -3.83 2.88 23.08
C GLU A 305 -5.29 2.98 23.54
N GLU A 306 -5.59 2.46 24.77
CA GLU A 306 -6.91 2.56 25.38
C GLU A 306 -7.27 3.99 25.79
#